data_432cd3380bf50474d3fa9cf4a6cf52b5
#
_entry.id   432cd3380bf50474d3fa9cf4a6cf52b5
#
_cell.length_a   1.000
_cell.length_b   1.000
_cell.length_c   1.000
_cell.angle_alpha   90.00
_cell.angle_beta   90.00
_cell.angle_gamma   90.00
#
_symmetry.space_group_name_H-M   'P 1'
#
loop_
_entity.id
_entity.type
_entity.pdbx_description
1 polymer ?
#
loop_
_entity_poly.entity_id
_entity_poly.type
_entity_poly.pdbx_seq_one_letter_code
_entity_poly.pdbx_strand_id
1 'polypeptide(L)'
;GKDQPIGMCKNLDGAVTQGVYADKAKVSLKTLEPKEYCAAVAPLAKKPDSVGGYRTVPEVMLVVNPVDYIQRVVPSSTVRATDGTYKNNIFPYPTKVVQSAALDEGEAIMGIAKKYFMGVAAGDSGTIEYSDEYQFLEDNRVYITKFYGMGRPKDNNAFQYLDVSNLQPAPMKVEITNTVDNPVNTKAKA
;
A
#
# COMPACT_ATOMS: atom_id res chain seq x y z
N GLY A 1 -10.71 -8.67 13.18
CA GLY A 1 -11.49 -9.84 13.56
C GLY A 1 -11.80 -9.82 15.03
N LYS A 2 -12.62 -10.74 15.49
CA LYS A 2 -12.88 -10.90 16.91
C LYS A 2 -11.54 -11.19 17.62
N ASP A 3 -11.24 -10.41 18.65
CA ASP A 3 -10.00 -10.54 19.45
C ASP A 3 -8.69 -10.38 18.65
N GLN A 4 -8.73 -9.70 17.51
CA GLN A 4 -7.56 -9.43 16.68
C GLN A 4 -7.55 -7.97 16.19
N PRO A 5 -6.36 -7.40 15.88
CA PRO A 5 -6.28 -6.10 15.23
C PRO A 5 -7.07 -6.05 13.92
N ILE A 6 -7.72 -4.92 13.65
CA ILE A 6 -8.45 -4.72 12.39
C ILE A 6 -7.44 -4.35 11.31
N GLY A 7 -7.38 -5.16 10.25
CA GLY A 7 -6.46 -4.94 9.12
C GLY A 7 -6.79 -3.66 8.33
N MET A 8 -5.78 -3.13 7.64
CA MET A 8 -5.89 -1.92 6.81
C MET A 8 -6.81 -2.09 5.60
N CYS A 9 -6.96 -3.34 5.11
CA CYS A 9 -7.85 -3.68 3.99
C CYS A 9 -9.32 -3.75 4.36
N LYS A 10 -9.65 -3.71 5.67
CA LYS A 10 -11.03 -3.90 6.14
C LYS A 10 -11.88 -2.65 5.96
N ASN A 11 -13.13 -2.84 5.55
CA ASN A 11 -14.11 -1.78 5.40
C ASN A 11 -14.80 -1.53 6.74
N LEU A 12 -14.49 -0.40 7.39
CA LEU A 12 -15.02 -0.04 8.69
C LEU A 12 -16.51 0.37 8.65
N ASP A 13 -16.99 0.80 7.49
CA ASP A 13 -18.39 1.21 7.26
C ASP A 13 -19.25 0.07 6.70
N GLY A 14 -18.64 -1.10 6.45
CA GLY A 14 -19.29 -2.29 5.91
C GLY A 14 -19.96 -3.15 6.98
N ALA A 15 -20.70 -4.16 6.53
CA ALA A 15 -21.31 -5.15 7.39
C ALA A 15 -20.26 -5.92 8.21
N VAL A 16 -20.59 -6.14 9.48
CA VAL A 16 -19.77 -6.96 10.38
C VAL A 16 -20.45 -8.31 10.55
N THR A 17 -19.83 -9.38 10.07
CA THR A 17 -20.34 -10.75 10.20
C THR A 17 -19.47 -11.51 11.19
N GLN A 18 -20.09 -12.02 12.25
CA GLN A 18 -19.40 -12.76 13.33
C GLN A 18 -18.19 -12.01 13.92
N GLY A 19 -18.26 -10.67 14.01
CA GLY A 19 -17.19 -9.84 14.54
C GLY A 19 -16.05 -9.56 13.53
N VAL A 20 -16.20 -9.95 12.27
CA VAL A 20 -15.22 -9.71 11.20
C VAL A 20 -15.75 -8.69 10.20
N TYR A 21 -14.96 -7.65 9.93
CA TYR A 21 -15.25 -6.67 8.89
C TYR A 21 -14.98 -7.26 7.51
N ALA A 22 -15.83 -6.94 6.54
CA ALA A 22 -15.61 -7.28 5.15
C ALA A 22 -14.36 -6.55 4.61
N ASP A 23 -13.76 -7.09 3.56
CA ASP A 23 -12.67 -6.42 2.86
C ASP A 23 -13.19 -5.27 1.99
N LYS A 24 -12.35 -4.25 1.80
CA LYS A 24 -12.61 -3.18 0.83
C LYS A 24 -12.57 -3.74 -0.59
N ALA A 25 -13.32 -3.11 -1.47
CA ALA A 25 -13.17 -3.36 -2.90
C ALA A 25 -11.73 -3.04 -3.34
N LYS A 26 -11.14 -3.94 -4.13
CA LYS A 26 -9.81 -3.72 -4.71
C LYS A 26 -9.92 -2.72 -5.86
N VAL A 27 -9.02 -1.76 -5.89
CA VAL A 27 -8.85 -0.80 -7.00
C VAL A 27 -7.70 -1.29 -7.86
N SER A 28 -7.96 -1.58 -9.14
CA SER A 28 -6.92 -2.03 -10.06
C SER A 28 -5.97 -0.89 -10.41
N LEU A 29 -4.67 -1.12 -10.25
CA LEU A 29 -3.60 -0.22 -10.64
C LEU A 29 -2.78 -0.89 -11.74
N LYS A 30 -2.90 -0.40 -12.97
CA LYS A 30 -2.26 -0.99 -14.15
C LYS A 30 -0.92 -0.37 -14.48
N THR A 31 -0.77 0.93 -14.23
CA THR A 31 0.48 1.67 -14.47
C THR A 31 0.79 2.62 -13.31
N LEU A 32 2.06 3.01 -13.19
CA LEU A 32 2.47 4.08 -12.27
C LEU A 32 2.47 5.45 -12.95
N GLU A 33 1.70 5.63 -14.04
CA GLU A 33 1.53 6.94 -14.65
C GLU A 33 0.89 7.94 -13.67
N PRO A 34 1.25 9.24 -13.75
CA PRO A 34 0.75 10.25 -12.81
C PRO A 34 -0.76 10.29 -12.70
N LYS A 35 -1.48 10.13 -13.81
CA LYS A 35 -2.93 10.17 -13.85
C LYS A 35 -3.57 9.02 -13.06
N GLU A 36 -3.09 7.80 -13.28
CA GLU A 36 -3.65 6.59 -12.67
C GLU A 36 -3.24 6.49 -11.20
N TYR A 37 -1.95 6.72 -10.92
CA TYR A 37 -1.43 6.69 -9.57
C TYR A 37 -2.07 7.76 -8.66
N CYS A 38 -2.16 9.02 -9.12
CA CYS A 38 -2.80 10.07 -8.34
C CYS A 38 -4.31 9.85 -8.17
N ALA A 39 -4.97 9.19 -9.13
CA ALA A 39 -6.38 8.80 -8.97
C ALA A 39 -6.56 7.77 -7.82
N ALA A 40 -5.60 6.88 -7.60
CA ALA A 40 -5.60 5.98 -6.46
C ALA A 40 -5.26 6.69 -5.12
N VAL A 41 -4.48 7.77 -5.16
CA VAL A 41 -4.14 8.58 -3.96
C VAL A 41 -5.29 9.52 -3.56
N ALA A 42 -6.02 10.07 -4.52
CA ALA A 42 -7.02 11.12 -4.28
C ALA A 42 -8.09 10.77 -3.21
N PRO A 43 -8.64 9.55 -3.13
CA PRO A 43 -9.59 9.18 -2.09
C PRO A 43 -9.04 9.29 -0.66
N LEU A 44 -7.72 9.14 -0.48
CA LEU A 44 -7.07 9.28 0.83
C LEU A 44 -7.18 10.71 1.39
N ALA A 45 -7.35 11.72 0.52
CA ALA A 45 -7.53 13.10 0.92
C ALA A 45 -8.93 13.38 1.48
N LYS A 46 -9.92 12.52 1.25
CA LYS A 46 -11.26 12.67 1.80
C LYS A 46 -11.30 12.23 3.26
N LYS A 47 -11.94 13.00 4.11
CA LYS A 47 -12.30 12.56 5.47
C LYS A 47 -13.54 11.66 5.40
N PRO A 48 -13.85 10.89 6.47
CA PRO A 48 -15.11 10.16 6.56
C PRO A 48 -16.31 11.10 6.39
N ASP A 49 -17.39 10.61 5.80
CA ASP A 49 -18.59 11.40 5.53
C ASP A 49 -19.22 11.96 6.82
N SER A 50 -19.05 11.24 7.95
CA SER A 50 -19.50 11.69 9.27
C SER A 50 -18.80 12.97 9.77
N VAL A 51 -17.57 13.23 9.30
CA VAL A 51 -16.80 14.43 9.67
C VAL A 51 -16.82 15.46 8.55
N GLY A 52 -16.84 14.99 7.29
CA GLY A 52 -16.81 15.80 6.09
C GLY A 52 -15.47 16.51 5.83
N GLY A 53 -15.33 17.06 4.65
CA GLY A 53 -14.16 17.84 4.23
C GLY A 53 -12.96 17.01 3.81
N TYR A 54 -11.81 17.70 3.71
CA TYR A 54 -10.57 17.13 3.16
C TYR A 54 -9.43 17.19 4.17
N ARG A 55 -8.38 16.43 3.90
CA ARG A 55 -7.13 16.43 4.65
C ARG A 55 -5.94 16.49 3.70
N THR A 56 -4.83 17.03 4.17
CA THR A 56 -3.56 16.99 3.44
C THR A 56 -2.96 15.59 3.54
N VAL A 57 -2.38 15.13 2.43
CA VAL A 57 -1.69 13.85 2.32
C VAL A 57 -0.24 14.14 1.89
N PRO A 58 0.69 14.39 2.82
CA PRO A 58 2.05 14.77 2.46
C PRO A 58 2.83 13.60 1.84
N GLU A 59 2.55 12.39 2.27
CA GLU A 59 3.22 11.17 1.84
C GLU A 59 2.25 10.00 1.96
N VAL A 60 2.36 9.04 1.06
CA VAL A 60 1.65 7.76 1.11
C VAL A 60 2.61 6.61 1.39
N MET A 61 2.13 5.62 2.12
CA MET A 61 2.78 4.33 2.29
C MET A 61 2.17 3.35 1.29
N LEU A 62 3.02 2.65 0.54
CA LEU A 62 2.63 1.56 -0.35
C LEU A 62 3.19 0.25 0.21
N VAL A 63 2.32 -0.62 0.71
CA VAL A 63 2.69 -1.95 1.20
C VAL A 63 2.43 -2.96 0.12
N VAL A 64 3.42 -3.77 -0.23
CA VAL A 64 3.35 -4.76 -1.31
C VAL A 64 4.00 -6.07 -0.89
N ASN A 65 3.60 -7.17 -1.53
CA ASN A 65 4.29 -8.45 -1.40
C ASN A 65 5.74 -8.32 -1.96
N PRO A 66 6.76 -8.94 -1.34
CA PRO A 66 8.15 -8.87 -1.82
C PRO A 66 8.33 -9.34 -3.27
N VAL A 67 7.59 -10.36 -3.71
CA VAL A 67 7.63 -10.85 -5.10
C VAL A 67 7.11 -9.79 -6.06
N ASP A 68 5.95 -9.20 -5.77
CA ASP A 68 5.36 -8.13 -6.57
C ASP A 68 6.22 -6.87 -6.59
N TYR A 69 6.88 -6.58 -5.49
CA TYR A 69 7.83 -5.46 -5.46
C TYR A 69 8.92 -5.63 -6.51
N ILE A 70 9.56 -6.81 -6.54
CA ILE A 70 10.67 -7.08 -7.46
C ILE A 70 10.18 -7.19 -8.91
N GLN A 71 9.07 -7.90 -9.14
CA GLN A 71 8.62 -8.24 -10.49
C GLN A 71 7.79 -7.14 -11.16
N ARG A 72 7.06 -6.33 -10.39
CA ARG A 72 6.07 -5.37 -10.90
C ARG A 72 6.38 -3.92 -10.52
N VAL A 73 6.63 -3.66 -9.23
CA VAL A 73 6.82 -2.28 -8.76
C VAL A 73 8.17 -1.73 -9.19
N VAL A 74 9.26 -2.47 -9.02
CA VAL A 74 10.61 -2.02 -9.42
C VAL A 74 10.67 -1.72 -10.92
N PRO A 75 10.27 -2.62 -11.84
CA PRO A 75 10.29 -2.31 -13.26
C PRO A 75 9.43 -1.11 -13.65
N SER A 76 8.25 -0.96 -12.99
CA SER A 76 7.31 0.13 -13.28
C SER A 76 7.73 1.48 -12.69
N SER A 77 8.56 1.48 -11.64
CA SER A 77 9.05 2.69 -10.96
C SER A 77 10.50 3.03 -11.30
N THR A 78 11.13 2.29 -12.20
CA THR A 78 12.53 2.51 -12.61
C THR A 78 12.57 3.39 -13.84
N VAL A 79 13.35 4.45 -13.77
CA VAL A 79 13.60 5.38 -14.89
C VAL A 79 15.07 5.33 -15.24
N ARG A 80 15.36 5.28 -16.55
CA ARG A 80 16.73 5.43 -17.06
C ARG A 80 17.06 6.91 -17.18
N ALA A 81 18.06 7.36 -16.47
CA ALA A 81 18.57 8.71 -16.57
C ALA A 81 19.37 8.94 -17.87
N THR A 82 19.59 10.20 -18.25
CA THR A 82 20.35 10.58 -19.47
C THR A 82 21.81 10.13 -19.44
N ASP A 83 22.37 9.93 -18.27
CA ASP A 83 23.72 9.39 -18.05
C ASP A 83 23.81 7.85 -18.19
N GLY A 84 22.68 7.19 -18.50
CA GLY A 84 22.58 5.74 -18.67
C GLY A 84 22.35 4.98 -17.36
N THR A 85 22.37 5.62 -16.21
CA THR A 85 22.09 4.98 -14.91
C THR A 85 20.60 4.72 -14.71
N TYR A 86 20.27 3.72 -13.87
CA TYR A 86 18.88 3.42 -13.49
C TYR A 86 18.58 3.99 -12.11
N LYS A 87 17.46 4.69 -11.99
CA LYS A 87 16.92 5.20 -10.73
C LYS A 87 15.61 4.49 -10.45
N ASN A 88 15.55 3.75 -9.35
CA ASN A 88 14.37 3.01 -8.91
C ASN A 88 13.54 3.82 -7.90
N ASN A 89 12.31 3.35 -7.65
CA ASN A 89 11.36 3.96 -6.71
C ASN A 89 11.03 5.42 -7.07
N ILE A 90 10.95 5.72 -8.36
CA ILE A 90 10.47 7.01 -8.86
C ILE A 90 8.94 6.93 -8.98
N PHE A 91 8.25 7.64 -8.10
CA PHE A 91 6.79 7.70 -8.06
C PHE A 91 6.29 9.11 -8.39
N PRO A 92 5.11 9.23 -9.03
CA PRO A 92 4.50 10.54 -9.32
C PRO A 92 4.09 11.33 -8.07
N TYR A 93 3.96 10.63 -6.94
CA TYR A 93 3.60 11.20 -5.63
C TYR A 93 4.59 10.70 -4.58
N PRO A 94 4.89 11.51 -3.53
CA PRO A 94 5.78 11.07 -2.45
C PRO A 94 5.30 9.76 -1.83
N THR A 95 6.03 8.67 -2.06
CA THR A 95 5.62 7.32 -1.70
C THR A 95 6.75 6.59 -0.97
N LYS A 96 6.42 6.02 0.18
CA LYS A 96 7.30 5.11 0.91
C LYS A 96 6.84 3.67 0.68
N VAL A 97 7.67 2.87 0.03
CA VAL A 97 7.38 1.46 -0.21
C VAL A 97 7.80 0.62 1.00
N VAL A 98 6.93 -0.28 1.41
CA VAL A 98 7.15 -1.26 2.48
C VAL A 98 6.84 -2.65 1.94
N GLN A 99 7.76 -3.57 2.07
CA GLN A 99 7.55 -4.96 1.69
C GLN A 99 6.98 -5.75 2.86
N SER A 100 5.94 -6.53 2.63
CA SER A 100 5.31 -7.36 3.66
C SER A 100 4.90 -8.71 3.09
N ALA A 101 5.39 -9.78 3.71
CA ALA A 101 5.00 -11.14 3.38
C ALA A 101 3.57 -11.51 3.86
N ALA A 102 2.89 -10.59 4.55
CA ALA A 102 1.51 -10.80 5.02
C ALA A 102 0.46 -10.50 3.94
N LEU A 103 0.87 -9.98 2.78
CA LEU A 103 0.01 -9.77 1.62
C LEU A 103 0.20 -10.90 0.61
N ASP A 104 -0.88 -11.32 0.00
CA ASP A 104 -0.84 -12.26 -1.12
C ASP A 104 -0.29 -11.58 -2.38
N GLU A 105 0.19 -12.39 -3.34
CA GLU A 105 0.65 -11.88 -4.63
C GLU A 105 -0.49 -11.19 -5.39
N GLY A 106 -0.19 -10.08 -6.02
CA GLY A 106 -1.16 -9.25 -6.73
C GLY A 106 -1.87 -8.23 -5.83
N GLU A 107 -1.61 -8.23 -4.52
CA GLU A 107 -2.26 -7.34 -3.58
C GLU A 107 -1.31 -6.27 -3.07
N ALA A 108 -1.85 -5.06 -2.91
CA ALA A 108 -1.13 -3.95 -2.29
C ALA A 108 -2.07 -3.09 -1.44
N ILE A 109 -1.48 -2.40 -0.48
CA ILE A 109 -2.20 -1.43 0.36
C ILE A 109 -1.54 -0.07 0.19
N MET A 110 -2.33 0.92 -0.17
CA MET A 110 -1.90 2.31 -0.18
C MET A 110 -2.58 3.08 0.95
N GLY A 111 -1.85 3.88 1.70
CA GLY A 111 -2.48 4.62 2.77
C GLY A 111 -1.59 5.60 3.51
N ILE A 112 -2.17 6.28 4.48
CA ILE A 112 -1.50 7.22 5.35
C ILE A 112 -1.08 6.48 6.62
N ALA A 113 0.21 6.14 6.77
CA ALA A 113 0.73 5.36 7.89
C ALA A 113 0.31 5.89 9.27
N LYS A 114 0.32 7.21 9.48
CA LYS A 114 -0.09 7.88 10.72
C LYS A 114 -1.57 7.72 11.07
N LYS A 115 -2.37 7.17 10.17
CA LYS A 115 -3.81 6.94 10.36
C LYS A 115 -4.13 5.50 10.80
N TYR A 116 -3.14 4.69 11.08
CA TYR A 116 -3.32 3.44 11.79
C TYR A 116 -3.03 3.66 13.27
N PHE A 117 -4.01 3.34 14.12
CA PHE A 117 -3.86 3.41 15.57
C PHE A 117 -3.45 2.04 16.09
N MET A 118 -2.45 2.02 16.95
CA MET A 118 -2.05 0.84 17.69
C MET A 118 -2.04 1.19 19.18
N GLY A 119 -2.79 0.44 19.95
CA GLY A 119 -2.83 0.56 21.41
C GLY A 119 -2.28 -0.70 22.04
N VAL A 120 -1.45 -0.53 23.05
CA VAL A 120 -0.92 -1.60 23.90
C VAL A 120 -1.36 -1.29 25.33
N ALA A 121 -1.80 -2.28 26.07
CA ALA A 121 -2.19 -2.06 27.46
C ALA A 121 -1.00 -1.56 28.29
N ALA A 122 -1.16 -0.40 28.92
CA ALA A 122 -0.14 0.15 29.80
C ALA A 122 -0.05 -0.71 31.07
N GLY A 123 1.11 -1.31 31.30
CA GLY A 123 1.37 -2.13 32.48
C GLY A 123 1.70 -3.59 32.21
N ASP A 124 1.36 -4.08 31.03
CA ASP A 124 1.66 -5.46 30.62
C ASP A 124 2.67 -5.49 29.47
N SER A 125 3.92 -5.24 29.79
CA SER A 125 5.03 -5.61 28.89
C SER A 125 5.23 -7.13 28.87
N GLY A 126 4.12 -7.89 28.76
CA GLY A 126 4.12 -9.34 28.86
C GLY A 126 4.30 -9.81 30.30
N THR A 127 3.23 -9.89 31.08
CA THR A 127 3.28 -10.57 32.37
C THR A 127 3.54 -12.04 32.13
N ILE A 128 4.63 -12.55 32.66
CA ILE A 128 4.88 -13.99 32.65
C ILE A 128 4.22 -14.52 33.91
N GLU A 129 3.12 -15.23 33.73
CA GLU A 129 2.49 -16.01 34.80
C GLU A 129 3.03 -17.43 34.75
N TYR A 130 3.23 -18.05 35.90
CA TYR A 130 3.63 -19.44 35.99
C TYR A 130 2.66 -20.21 36.87
N SER A 131 2.50 -21.48 36.59
CA SER A 131 1.73 -22.42 37.41
C SER A 131 2.57 -23.68 37.68
N ASP A 132 2.71 -24.02 38.93
CA ASP A 132 3.34 -25.24 39.39
C ASP A 132 2.30 -26.37 39.60
N GLU A 133 1.01 -26.05 39.52
CA GLU A 133 -0.09 -27.01 39.77
C GLU A 133 -0.56 -27.74 38.51
N TYR A 134 -0.36 -27.19 37.34
CA TYR A 134 -0.97 -27.71 36.07
C TYR A 134 -0.37 -29.03 35.60
N GLN A 135 0.89 -29.34 35.90
CA GLN A 135 1.54 -30.62 35.57
C GLN A 135 2.41 -31.07 36.75
N PHE A 136 1.86 -31.03 37.95
CA PHE A 136 2.56 -31.37 39.18
C PHE A 136 3.13 -32.78 39.18
N LEU A 137 2.44 -33.75 38.57
CA LEU A 137 2.90 -35.17 38.52
C LEU A 137 4.07 -35.36 37.53
N GLU A 138 4.31 -34.42 36.63
CA GLU A 138 5.38 -34.50 35.63
C GLU A 138 6.57 -33.59 35.98
N ASP A 139 6.55 -32.96 37.15
CA ASP A 139 7.55 -31.97 37.61
C ASP A 139 7.84 -30.85 36.61
N ASN A 140 6.81 -30.45 35.87
CA ASN A 140 6.90 -29.41 34.86
C ASN A 140 6.28 -28.10 35.34
N ARG A 141 6.97 -26.98 35.10
CA ARG A 141 6.45 -25.63 35.32
C ARG A 141 5.97 -25.06 34.02
N VAL A 142 4.69 -24.65 33.96
CA VAL A 142 4.08 -24.01 32.76
C VAL A 142 4.15 -22.51 32.90
N TYR A 143 4.69 -21.86 31.86
CA TYR A 143 4.77 -20.40 31.76
C TYR A 143 3.77 -19.90 30.70
N ILE A 144 2.98 -18.89 31.04
CA ILE A 144 2.02 -18.24 30.13
C ILE A 144 2.41 -16.77 30.01
N THR A 145 2.63 -16.34 28.78
CA THR A 145 2.81 -14.89 28.49
C THR A 145 1.52 -14.36 27.87
N LYS A 146 0.93 -13.35 28.51
CA LYS A 146 -0.26 -12.64 28.03
C LYS A 146 0.15 -11.28 27.49
N PHE A 147 -0.27 -10.97 26.29
CA PHE A 147 -0.07 -9.66 25.66
C PHE A 147 -1.41 -9.13 25.15
N TYR A 148 -1.77 -7.94 25.57
CA TYR A 148 -2.99 -7.27 25.14
C TYR A 148 -2.65 -6.08 24.26
N GLY A 149 -3.09 -6.14 23.01
CA GLY A 149 -2.91 -5.07 22.05
C GLY A 149 -4.10 -4.95 21.11
N MET A 150 -4.38 -3.75 20.67
CA MET A 150 -5.38 -3.50 19.65
C MET A 150 -4.81 -2.63 18.54
N GLY A 151 -5.23 -2.87 17.31
CA GLY A 151 -4.88 -2.04 16.16
C GLY A 151 -6.09 -1.82 15.28
N ARG A 152 -6.26 -0.60 14.77
CA ARG A 152 -7.32 -0.28 13.81
C ARG A 152 -6.98 0.96 12.98
N PRO A 153 -7.45 1.04 11.72
CA PRO A 153 -7.45 2.29 10.99
C PRO A 153 -8.30 3.34 11.72
N LYS A 154 -7.87 4.60 11.73
CA LYS A 154 -8.62 5.71 12.35
C LYS A 154 -9.89 6.03 11.58
N ASP A 155 -9.86 5.86 10.27
CA ASP A 155 -11.01 6.03 9.39
C ASP A 155 -10.92 5.14 8.16
N ASN A 156 -12.05 4.93 7.51
CA ASN A 156 -12.17 4.04 6.37
C ASN A 156 -11.41 4.55 5.13
N ASN A 157 -11.33 5.88 4.95
CA ASN A 157 -10.68 6.51 3.79
C ASN A 157 -9.16 6.65 3.98
N ALA A 158 -8.60 6.22 5.11
CA ALA A 158 -7.16 6.32 5.39
C ALA A 158 -6.32 5.33 4.58
N PHE A 159 -6.91 4.24 4.11
CA PHE A 159 -6.25 3.17 3.39
C PHE A 159 -7.08 2.73 2.19
N GLN A 160 -6.40 2.37 1.10
CA GLN A 160 -6.97 1.78 -0.11
C GLN A 160 -6.42 0.38 -0.30
N TYR A 161 -7.25 -0.53 -0.76
CA TYR A 161 -6.84 -1.87 -1.16
C TYR A 161 -6.67 -1.90 -2.68
N LEU A 162 -5.49 -2.25 -3.14
CA LEU A 162 -5.11 -2.21 -4.55
C LEU A 162 -4.90 -3.62 -5.09
N ASP A 163 -5.26 -3.80 -6.35
CA ASP A 163 -4.86 -4.94 -7.17
C ASP A 163 -3.73 -4.49 -8.11
N VAL A 164 -2.54 -5.07 -7.92
CA VAL A 164 -1.34 -4.81 -8.72
C VAL A 164 -0.95 -5.99 -9.61
N SER A 165 -1.84 -6.99 -9.76
CA SER A 165 -1.59 -8.19 -10.57
C SER A 165 -1.21 -7.85 -12.01
N ASN A 166 -1.80 -6.79 -12.56
CA ASN A 166 -1.60 -6.32 -13.93
C ASN A 166 -0.74 -5.07 -14.03
N LEU A 167 0.04 -4.75 -12.98
CA LEU A 167 0.92 -3.58 -12.99
C LEU A 167 2.06 -3.80 -13.98
N GLN A 168 2.20 -2.89 -14.94
CA GLN A 168 3.22 -2.90 -15.98
C GLN A 168 3.91 -1.53 -16.07
N PRO A 169 5.15 -1.49 -16.58
CA PRO A 169 5.82 -0.23 -16.90
C PRO A 169 4.98 0.58 -17.89
N ALA A 170 4.91 1.89 -17.67
CA ALA A 170 4.23 2.78 -18.60
C ALA A 170 4.87 2.70 -19.98
N PRO A 171 4.07 2.61 -21.07
CA PRO A 171 4.60 2.59 -22.43
C PRO A 171 5.32 3.91 -22.72
N MET A 172 6.57 3.82 -23.16
CA MET A 172 7.32 5.01 -23.63
C MET A 172 6.66 5.52 -24.93
N LYS A 173 5.98 6.66 -24.87
CA LYS A 173 5.55 7.37 -26.07
C LYS A 173 6.76 8.11 -26.64
N VAL A 174 7.37 7.59 -27.68
CA VAL A 174 8.36 8.30 -28.46
C VAL A 174 7.59 9.06 -29.55
N GLU A 175 7.37 10.34 -29.37
CA GLU A 175 6.94 11.21 -30.47
C GLU A 175 8.16 11.49 -31.35
N ILE A 176 8.27 10.77 -32.46
CA ILE A 176 9.25 11.08 -33.50
C ILE A 176 8.65 12.24 -34.30
N THR A 177 8.99 13.46 -33.92
CA THR A 177 8.69 14.63 -34.74
C THR A 177 9.67 14.63 -35.90
N ASN A 178 9.32 13.96 -36.99
CA ASN A 178 10.05 14.08 -38.26
C ASN A 178 9.72 15.45 -38.86
N THR A 179 10.30 16.50 -38.37
CA THR A 179 10.46 17.73 -39.12
C THR A 179 11.64 17.56 -40.07
N VAL A 180 11.46 16.74 -41.09
CA VAL A 180 12.30 16.84 -42.27
C VAL A 180 11.73 17.98 -43.12
N ASP A 181 12.09 19.20 -42.82
CA ASP A 181 12.02 20.30 -43.74
C ASP A 181 13.03 19.99 -44.86
N ASN A 182 12.55 19.24 -45.85
CA ASN A 182 13.26 19.05 -47.09
C ASN A 182 12.82 20.20 -48.02
N PRO A 183 13.63 21.23 -48.20
CA PRO A 183 13.29 22.26 -49.21
C PRO A 183 13.36 21.60 -50.59
N VAL A 184 12.19 21.25 -51.11
CA VAL A 184 12.07 20.81 -52.51
C VAL A 184 12.57 21.95 -53.38
N ASN A 185 13.76 21.76 -53.89
CA ASN A 185 14.41 22.68 -54.84
C ASN A 185 13.71 22.53 -56.20
N THR A 186 12.62 23.23 -56.37
CA THR A 186 11.92 23.41 -57.65
C THR A 186 12.65 24.50 -58.44
N LYS A 187 13.81 24.19 -59.00
CA LYS A 187 14.30 24.95 -60.15
C LYS A 187 13.63 24.42 -61.40
N ALA A 188 12.54 25.10 -61.78
CA ALA A 188 11.90 24.95 -63.05
C ALA A 188 12.93 25.20 -64.19
N LYS A 189 12.91 24.34 -65.19
CA LYS A 189 13.53 24.53 -66.46
C LYS A 189 12.84 25.70 -67.20
N ALA A 190 13.65 26.64 -67.67
CA ALA A 190 13.32 27.50 -68.80
C ALA A 190 13.55 26.72 -70.09
#